data_0dcce3a27d368fd0d66f3870f59f3946
#
_entry.id   0dcce3a27d368fd0d66f3870f59f3946
#
_cell.length_a   1.000
_cell.length_b   1.000
_cell.length_c   1.000
_cell.angle_alpha   90.00
_cell.angle_beta   90.00
_cell.angle_gamma   90.00
#
_symmetry.space_group_name_H-M   'P 1'
#
loop_
_entity.id
_entity.type
_entity.pdbx_description
1 polymer ?
#
loop_
_entity_poly.entity_id
_entity_poly.type
_entity_poly.pdbx_seq_one_letter_code
_entity_poly.pdbx_strand_id
1 'polypeptide(L)'
;MTSATLSWVLTRLEQGERVALASVVEASGSVPGKPGARMAVTNTGIRHGTIGGAGLELKVEKHLREILLDKIATSRIEKYVLYRDAKGQEATALNSLCGGTVTVSLEVLEPMPHILIAGGGHCGQAISAVCENLGWAYSVFDVRNEFANSELYPNAVEHHSCDVEEFVERETKTKLSRFSDVLLLGHDWSVDQDLLIGLLLNRSDSERPRIGAIGSRAKWKAFKEAAISKGVLESSIDSVRCPIGIDIGAESPEEIAISVCAEIMALDKGIRE
;
A
#
# COMPACT_ATOMS: atom_id res chain seq x y z
N MET A 1 -26.37 -0.46 2.29
CA MET A 1 -25.49 -1.01 1.24
C MET A 1 -24.30 -0.06 0.95
N THR A 2 -24.52 1.22 0.75
CA THR A 2 -23.44 2.19 0.43
C THR A 2 -22.36 2.32 1.51
N SER A 3 -22.72 2.39 2.78
CA SER A 3 -21.77 2.47 3.91
C SER A 3 -20.93 1.20 4.03
N ALA A 4 -21.50 0.02 3.80
CA ALA A 4 -20.77 -1.25 3.85
C ALA A 4 -19.67 -1.32 2.79
N THR A 5 -19.93 -0.83 1.56
CA THR A 5 -18.90 -0.80 0.52
C THR A 5 -17.77 0.17 0.86
N LEU A 6 -18.08 1.36 1.40
CA LEU A 6 -17.03 2.29 1.82
C LEU A 6 -16.23 1.77 3.01
N SER A 7 -16.86 1.15 3.99
CA SER A 7 -16.18 0.51 5.12
C SER A 7 -15.24 -0.61 4.63
N TRP A 8 -15.72 -1.43 3.68
CA TRP A 8 -14.89 -2.47 3.07
C TRP A 8 -13.69 -1.88 2.32
N VAL A 9 -13.89 -0.79 1.55
CA VAL A 9 -12.81 -0.08 0.84
C VAL A 9 -11.75 0.40 1.83
N LEU A 10 -12.17 1.07 2.93
CA LEU A 10 -11.23 1.55 3.96
C LEU A 10 -10.41 0.40 4.54
N THR A 11 -11.05 -0.73 4.89
CA THR A 11 -10.35 -1.91 5.40
C THR A 11 -9.31 -2.44 4.40
N ARG A 12 -9.61 -2.43 3.09
CA ARG A 12 -8.64 -2.87 2.08
C ARG A 12 -7.46 -1.91 1.94
N LEU A 13 -7.72 -0.61 1.98
CA LEU A 13 -6.67 0.41 1.97
C LEU A 13 -5.75 0.30 3.20
N GLU A 14 -6.32 0.06 4.39
CA GLU A 14 -5.56 -0.21 5.63
C GLU A 14 -4.70 -1.48 5.54
N GLN A 15 -5.12 -2.45 4.73
CA GLN A 15 -4.34 -3.66 4.43
C GLN A 15 -3.27 -3.45 3.33
N GLY A 16 -3.11 -2.22 2.84
CA GLY A 16 -2.14 -1.88 1.81
C GLY A 16 -2.58 -2.23 0.38
N GLU A 17 -3.85 -2.61 0.18
CA GLU A 17 -4.38 -2.92 -1.15
C GLU A 17 -4.83 -1.65 -1.87
N ARG A 18 -4.50 -1.54 -3.17
CA ARG A 18 -5.10 -0.55 -4.07
C ARG A 18 -6.53 -0.95 -4.39
N VAL A 19 -7.44 0.01 -4.42
CA VAL A 19 -8.85 -0.24 -4.68
C VAL A 19 -9.37 0.66 -5.79
N ALA A 20 -9.98 0.08 -6.82
CA ALA A 20 -10.78 0.83 -7.77
C ALA A 20 -12.25 0.83 -7.32
N LEU A 21 -12.83 2.02 -7.21
CA LEU A 21 -14.20 2.25 -6.77
C LEU A 21 -15.05 2.81 -7.92
N ALA A 22 -16.20 2.20 -8.16
CA ALA A 22 -17.23 2.70 -9.04
C ALA A 22 -18.39 3.23 -8.21
N SER A 23 -18.85 4.44 -8.52
CA SER A 23 -20.04 5.07 -7.91
C SER A 23 -21.02 5.53 -8.97
N VAL A 24 -22.27 5.11 -8.89
CA VAL A 24 -23.34 5.64 -9.76
C VAL A 24 -23.62 7.09 -9.35
N VAL A 25 -23.37 8.03 -10.28
CA VAL A 25 -23.57 9.47 -10.09
C VAL A 25 -24.99 9.86 -10.53
N GLU A 26 -25.39 9.38 -11.73
CA GLU A 26 -26.69 9.66 -12.31
C GLU A 26 -27.31 8.40 -12.89
N ALA A 27 -28.63 8.36 -12.89
CA ALA A 27 -29.40 7.29 -13.50
C ALA A 27 -30.70 7.88 -14.08
N SER A 28 -31.02 7.59 -15.33
CA SER A 28 -32.27 8.02 -15.98
C SER A 28 -32.90 6.88 -16.78
N GLY A 29 -34.24 6.91 -16.86
CA GLY A 29 -35.01 5.83 -17.47
C GLY A 29 -35.08 4.56 -16.61
N SER A 30 -35.43 3.43 -17.22
CA SER A 30 -35.50 2.13 -16.51
C SER A 30 -34.13 1.51 -16.41
N VAL A 31 -33.43 1.74 -15.30
CA VAL A 31 -32.08 1.20 -15.04
C VAL A 31 -32.05 0.47 -13.71
N PRO A 32 -31.22 -0.58 -13.59
CA PRO A 32 -31.14 -1.37 -12.36
C PRO A 32 -30.35 -0.66 -11.25
N GLY A 33 -29.45 0.27 -11.61
CA GLY A 33 -28.61 1.02 -10.67
C GLY A 33 -29.27 2.33 -10.23
N LYS A 34 -29.12 2.69 -8.95
CA LYS A 34 -29.56 3.97 -8.40
C LYS A 34 -28.36 4.84 -8.05
N PRO A 35 -28.47 6.19 -8.14
CA PRO A 35 -27.44 7.09 -7.65
C PRO A 35 -27.02 6.73 -6.21
N GLY A 36 -25.71 6.72 -5.96
CA GLY A 36 -25.12 6.29 -4.70
C GLY A 36 -24.84 4.78 -4.59
N ALA A 37 -25.28 3.94 -5.55
CA ALA A 37 -24.84 2.54 -5.60
C ALA A 37 -23.33 2.46 -5.90
N ARG A 38 -22.63 1.54 -5.24
CA ARG A 38 -21.16 1.41 -5.33
C ARG A 38 -20.73 -0.03 -5.50
N MET A 39 -19.66 -0.19 -6.26
CA MET A 39 -18.93 -1.45 -6.43
C MET A 39 -17.43 -1.15 -6.39
N ALA A 40 -16.64 -2.00 -5.74
CA ALA A 40 -15.22 -1.85 -5.64
C ALA A 40 -14.50 -3.16 -6.00
N VAL A 41 -13.26 -3.03 -6.51
CA VAL A 41 -12.38 -4.14 -6.87
C VAL A 41 -10.97 -3.82 -6.36
N THR A 42 -10.30 -4.81 -5.75
CA THR A 42 -8.90 -4.67 -5.33
C THR A 42 -7.95 -5.07 -6.46
N ASN A 43 -6.69 -4.67 -6.35
CA ASN A 43 -5.61 -5.14 -7.24
C ASN A 43 -5.39 -6.66 -7.15
N THR A 44 -5.79 -7.30 -6.05
CA THR A 44 -5.79 -8.77 -5.89
C THR A 44 -7.01 -9.44 -6.53
N GLY A 45 -7.96 -8.64 -7.05
CA GLY A 45 -9.13 -9.11 -7.78
C GLY A 45 -10.36 -9.40 -6.93
N ILE A 46 -10.35 -9.09 -5.64
CA ILE A 46 -11.51 -9.25 -4.76
C ILE A 46 -12.54 -8.15 -5.08
N ARG A 47 -13.81 -8.52 -5.19
CA ARG A 47 -14.92 -7.61 -5.48
C ARG A 47 -15.85 -7.46 -4.29
N HIS A 48 -16.40 -6.25 -4.11
CA HIS A 48 -17.44 -5.96 -3.12
C HIS A 48 -18.45 -4.92 -3.64
N GLY A 49 -19.70 -5.04 -3.17
CA GLY A 49 -20.78 -4.11 -3.54
C GLY A 49 -21.42 -4.40 -4.89
N THR A 50 -22.33 -3.51 -5.29
CA THR A 50 -23.11 -3.63 -6.53
C THR A 50 -23.55 -2.25 -7.03
N ILE A 51 -23.54 -2.08 -8.34
CA ILE A 51 -24.11 -0.90 -9.03
C ILE A 51 -25.42 -1.23 -9.77
N GLY A 52 -25.86 -2.50 -9.66
CA GLY A 52 -27.10 -3.01 -10.26
C GLY A 52 -26.95 -3.42 -11.73
N GLY A 53 -27.48 -4.60 -12.03
CA GLY A 53 -27.52 -5.16 -13.41
C GLY A 53 -26.24 -5.88 -13.82
N ALA A 54 -26.32 -7.20 -13.98
CA ALA A 54 -25.17 -8.06 -14.27
C ALA A 54 -24.34 -7.61 -15.48
N GLY A 55 -24.98 -7.15 -16.56
CA GLY A 55 -24.26 -6.67 -17.76
C GLY A 55 -23.50 -5.38 -17.53
N LEU A 56 -24.06 -4.43 -16.75
CA LEU A 56 -23.41 -3.18 -16.37
C LEU A 56 -22.23 -3.48 -15.44
N GLU A 57 -22.43 -4.34 -14.44
CA GLU A 57 -21.38 -4.70 -13.48
C GLU A 57 -20.17 -5.35 -14.14
N LEU A 58 -20.37 -6.30 -15.06
CA LEU A 58 -19.28 -6.93 -15.80
C LEU A 58 -18.45 -5.91 -16.58
N LYS A 59 -19.11 -4.94 -17.22
CA LYS A 59 -18.44 -3.91 -18.01
C LYS A 59 -17.66 -2.95 -17.12
N VAL A 60 -18.29 -2.47 -16.03
CA VAL A 60 -17.67 -1.57 -15.06
C VAL A 60 -16.52 -2.28 -14.33
N GLU A 61 -16.69 -3.53 -13.94
CA GLU A 61 -15.60 -4.31 -13.32
C GLU A 61 -14.38 -4.42 -14.24
N LYS A 62 -14.61 -4.66 -15.54
CA LYS A 62 -13.51 -4.67 -16.51
C LYS A 62 -12.76 -3.34 -16.52
N HIS A 63 -13.47 -2.22 -16.59
CA HIS A 63 -12.85 -0.88 -16.57
C HIS A 63 -12.15 -0.60 -15.23
N LEU A 64 -12.71 -1.04 -14.08
CA LEU A 64 -12.04 -0.92 -12.79
C LEU A 64 -10.71 -1.69 -12.77
N ARG A 65 -10.68 -2.89 -13.34
CA ARG A 65 -9.45 -3.68 -13.45
C ARG A 65 -8.43 -3.04 -14.39
N GLU A 66 -8.88 -2.43 -15.47
CA GLU A 66 -8.02 -1.69 -16.42
C GLU A 66 -7.34 -0.50 -15.74
N ILE A 67 -8.09 0.35 -15.00
CA ILE A 67 -7.50 1.51 -14.32
C ILE A 67 -6.59 1.12 -13.14
N LEU A 68 -6.76 -0.06 -12.53
CA LEU A 68 -5.85 -0.58 -11.52
C LEU A 68 -4.47 -0.96 -12.06
N LEU A 69 -4.36 -1.22 -13.37
CA LEU A 69 -3.08 -1.49 -14.01
C LEU A 69 -2.26 -0.20 -14.23
N ASP A 70 -2.92 0.96 -14.26
CA ASP A 70 -2.24 2.25 -14.38
C ASP A 70 -1.44 2.52 -13.08
N LYS A 71 -0.18 2.92 -13.21
CA LYS A 71 0.69 3.23 -12.06
C LYS A 71 0.32 4.53 -11.35
N ILE A 72 -0.42 5.40 -12.04
CA ILE A 72 -0.86 6.70 -11.54
C ILE A 72 -2.33 6.60 -11.20
N ALA A 73 -2.70 7.07 -10.00
CA ALA A 73 -4.11 7.15 -9.61
C ALA A 73 -4.91 7.95 -10.65
N THR A 74 -5.93 7.34 -11.21
CA THR A 74 -6.77 7.93 -12.24
C THR A 74 -8.21 7.98 -11.79
N SER A 75 -8.92 9.02 -12.25
CA SER A 75 -10.38 9.10 -12.13
C SER A 75 -10.99 9.34 -13.49
N ARG A 76 -12.14 8.70 -13.76
CA ARG A 76 -12.88 8.82 -15.02
C ARG A 76 -14.37 8.89 -14.71
N ILE A 77 -15.10 9.58 -15.59
CA ILE A 77 -16.57 9.53 -15.60
C ILE A 77 -16.97 8.85 -16.89
N GLU A 78 -17.73 7.78 -16.77
CA GLU A 78 -18.20 7.01 -17.92
C GLU A 78 -19.72 6.95 -17.96
N LYS A 79 -20.26 7.05 -19.19
CA LYS A 79 -21.70 6.98 -19.46
C LYS A 79 -22.03 5.66 -20.16
N TYR A 80 -22.94 4.90 -19.58
CA TYR A 80 -23.42 3.64 -20.10
C TYR A 80 -24.86 3.79 -20.58
N VAL A 81 -25.13 3.33 -21.82
CA VAL A 81 -26.45 3.37 -22.42
C VAL A 81 -27.00 1.96 -22.53
N LEU A 82 -28.12 1.69 -21.88
CA LEU A 82 -28.76 0.40 -21.74
C LEU A 82 -29.89 0.26 -22.75
N TYR A 83 -29.59 0.22 -24.07
CA TYR A 83 -30.56 0.03 -25.14
C TYR A 83 -30.11 -1.05 -26.11
N ARG A 84 -31.09 -1.73 -26.77
CA ARG A 84 -30.79 -2.78 -27.77
C ARG A 84 -30.05 -2.28 -29.02
N ASP A 85 -30.17 -0.97 -29.38
CA ASP A 85 -29.67 -0.41 -30.64
C ASP A 85 -28.90 0.91 -30.47
N ALA A 86 -28.09 1.07 -29.44
CA ALA A 86 -27.31 2.29 -29.19
C ALA A 86 -26.11 2.39 -30.15
N LYS A 87 -26.34 2.66 -31.43
CA LYS A 87 -25.28 3.00 -32.39
C LYS A 87 -25.09 4.51 -32.48
N GLY A 88 -23.85 4.98 -32.25
CA GLY A 88 -23.44 6.35 -32.59
C GLY A 88 -23.48 7.38 -31.47
N GLN A 89 -23.52 7.01 -30.19
CA GLN A 89 -23.36 7.95 -29.07
C GLN A 89 -21.96 7.79 -28.43
N GLU A 90 -21.41 8.89 -27.87
CA GLU A 90 -20.22 8.86 -26.99
C GLU A 90 -20.50 8.16 -25.65
N ALA A 91 -20.95 6.91 -25.72
CA ALA A 91 -21.33 6.13 -24.57
C ALA A 91 -21.14 4.64 -24.84
N THR A 92 -20.77 3.89 -23.83
CA THR A 92 -20.63 2.43 -23.92
C THR A 92 -22.01 1.79 -24.01
N ALA A 93 -22.37 1.26 -25.19
CA ALA A 93 -23.63 0.55 -25.42
C ALA A 93 -23.60 -0.82 -24.74
N LEU A 94 -24.68 -1.12 -24.02
CA LEU A 94 -24.90 -2.43 -23.39
C LEU A 94 -26.20 -3.05 -23.93
N ASN A 95 -26.12 -4.28 -24.44
CA ASN A 95 -27.30 -5.06 -24.79
C ASN A 95 -28.08 -5.41 -23.53
N SER A 96 -29.12 -4.66 -23.23
CA SER A 96 -29.98 -4.82 -22.05
C SER A 96 -31.45 -4.73 -22.44
N LEU A 97 -32.30 -5.45 -21.70
CA LEU A 97 -33.75 -5.32 -21.78
C LEU A 97 -34.25 -4.02 -21.08
N CYS A 98 -33.37 -3.38 -20.26
CA CYS A 98 -33.66 -2.11 -19.61
C CYS A 98 -33.36 -0.98 -20.57
N GLY A 99 -34.20 0.09 -20.56
CA GLY A 99 -34.04 1.28 -21.39
C GLY A 99 -33.66 2.46 -20.50
N GLY A 100 -32.39 2.94 -20.57
CA GLY A 100 -31.98 4.08 -19.77
C GLY A 100 -30.47 4.35 -19.86
N THR A 101 -30.03 5.30 -19.07
CA THR A 101 -28.63 5.74 -19.03
C THR A 101 -28.13 5.77 -17.59
N VAL A 102 -26.89 5.32 -17.39
CA VAL A 102 -26.20 5.39 -16.10
C VAL A 102 -24.86 6.08 -16.28
N THR A 103 -24.59 7.09 -15.47
CA THR A 103 -23.29 7.75 -15.37
C THR A 103 -22.58 7.24 -14.12
N VAL A 104 -21.37 6.74 -14.30
CA VAL A 104 -20.56 6.13 -13.23
C VAL A 104 -19.23 6.87 -13.12
N SER A 105 -18.87 7.27 -11.91
CA SER A 105 -17.52 7.71 -11.56
C SER A 105 -16.68 6.48 -11.25
N LEU A 106 -15.50 6.38 -11.85
CA LEU A 106 -14.48 5.36 -11.61
C LEU A 106 -13.25 6.05 -11.06
N GLU A 107 -12.74 5.60 -9.92
CA GLU A 107 -11.56 6.17 -9.27
C GLU A 107 -10.67 5.08 -8.67
N VAL A 108 -9.36 5.30 -8.70
CA VAL A 108 -8.37 4.47 -7.99
C VAL A 108 -8.01 5.16 -6.69
N LEU A 109 -8.14 4.42 -5.61
CA LEU A 109 -7.76 4.83 -4.27
C LEU A 109 -6.46 4.11 -3.89
N GLU A 110 -5.46 4.90 -3.54
CA GLU A 110 -4.17 4.39 -3.09
C GLU A 110 -4.18 4.23 -1.57
N PRO A 111 -3.59 3.14 -1.04
CA PRO A 111 -3.38 3.03 0.39
C PRO A 111 -2.40 4.09 0.85
N MET A 112 -2.65 4.66 2.02
CA MET A 112 -1.70 5.56 2.69
C MET A 112 -0.44 4.77 3.06
N PRO A 113 0.76 5.39 2.99
CA PRO A 113 1.96 4.75 3.50
C PRO A 113 1.81 4.32 4.96
N HIS A 114 2.18 3.09 5.26
CA HIS A 114 2.28 2.56 6.60
C HIS A 114 3.70 2.03 6.79
N ILE A 115 4.48 2.72 7.60
CA ILE A 115 5.91 2.49 7.75
C ILE A 115 6.16 1.62 9.00
N LEU A 116 6.87 0.50 8.84
CA LEU A 116 7.43 -0.20 9.99
C LEU A 116 8.81 0.36 10.30
N ILE A 117 8.93 1.04 11.43
CA ILE A 117 10.18 1.57 11.98
C ILE A 117 10.82 0.48 12.83
N ALA A 118 11.79 -0.23 12.30
CA ALA A 118 12.54 -1.23 13.04
C ALA A 118 13.83 -0.61 13.59
N GLY A 119 13.79 -0.27 14.89
CA GLY A 119 14.79 0.49 15.60
C GLY A 119 14.22 1.82 16.11
N GLY A 120 13.65 1.81 17.32
CA GLY A 120 12.95 2.95 17.94
C GLY A 120 13.88 3.98 18.60
N GLY A 121 15.15 4.08 18.18
CA GLY A 121 16.09 5.10 18.65
C GLY A 121 15.84 6.49 18.04
N HIS A 122 16.84 7.37 18.08
CA HIS A 122 16.72 8.76 17.63
C HIS A 122 16.24 8.90 16.18
N CYS A 123 16.78 8.10 15.24
CA CYS A 123 16.31 8.13 13.85
C CYS A 123 14.85 7.67 13.73
N GLY A 124 14.45 6.65 14.48
CA GLY A 124 13.06 6.19 14.52
C GLY A 124 12.10 7.26 15.02
N GLN A 125 12.46 7.99 16.07
CA GLN A 125 11.67 9.11 16.60
C GLN A 125 11.57 10.26 15.59
N ALA A 126 12.68 10.62 14.96
CA ALA A 126 12.67 11.66 13.93
C ALA A 126 11.79 11.27 12.72
N ILE A 127 11.86 10.02 12.28
CA ILE A 127 11.02 9.49 11.17
C ILE A 127 9.55 9.48 11.57
N SER A 128 9.21 9.05 12.80
CA SER A 128 7.81 9.04 13.25
C SER A 128 7.21 10.44 13.27
N ALA A 129 7.97 11.45 13.70
CA ALA A 129 7.52 12.85 13.68
C ALA A 129 7.25 13.36 12.23
N VAL A 130 8.06 12.96 11.25
CA VAL A 130 7.80 13.29 9.84
C VAL A 130 6.58 12.53 9.34
N CYS A 131 6.40 11.26 9.67
CA CYS A 131 5.20 10.49 9.32
C CYS A 131 3.93 11.16 9.83
N GLU A 132 3.92 11.62 11.09
CA GLU A 132 2.79 12.32 11.67
C GLU A 132 2.45 13.62 10.93
N ASN A 133 3.46 14.42 10.57
CA ASN A 133 3.28 15.64 9.78
C ASN A 133 2.74 15.38 8.36
N LEU A 134 3.08 14.23 7.77
CA LEU A 134 2.60 13.79 6.45
C LEU A 134 1.23 13.07 6.53
N GLY A 135 0.74 12.77 7.74
CA GLY A 135 -0.45 11.96 7.96
C GLY A 135 -0.26 10.48 7.59
N TRP A 136 0.97 10.00 7.56
CA TRP A 136 1.29 8.59 7.30
C TRP A 136 1.12 7.75 8.56
N ALA A 137 0.67 6.51 8.39
CA ALA A 137 0.66 5.53 9.47
C ALA A 137 2.08 4.99 9.70
N TYR A 138 2.40 4.69 10.96
CA TYR A 138 3.62 3.98 11.30
C TYR A 138 3.41 3.01 12.46
N SER A 139 4.21 1.96 12.50
CA SER A 139 4.35 1.01 13.59
C SER A 139 5.82 0.92 14.00
N VAL A 140 6.10 0.56 15.23
CA VAL A 140 7.47 0.50 15.73
C VAL A 140 7.80 -0.91 16.20
N PHE A 141 8.98 -1.39 15.82
CA PHE A 141 9.61 -2.60 16.31
C PHE A 141 10.96 -2.28 16.96
N ASP A 142 11.18 -2.74 18.17
CA ASP A 142 12.50 -2.78 18.82
C ASP A 142 12.50 -3.94 19.83
N VAL A 143 13.58 -4.69 19.89
CA VAL A 143 13.73 -5.76 20.88
C VAL A 143 13.75 -5.25 22.32
N ARG A 144 14.00 -3.96 22.50
CA ARG A 144 14.04 -3.29 23.80
C ARG A 144 12.73 -2.54 24.04
N ASN A 145 12.01 -2.90 25.09
CA ASN A 145 10.69 -2.36 25.37
C ASN A 145 10.67 -0.82 25.55
N GLU A 146 11.76 -0.24 26.06
CA GLU A 146 11.90 1.22 26.23
C GLU A 146 11.91 1.99 24.89
N PHE A 147 12.15 1.31 23.77
CA PHE A 147 12.17 1.91 22.43
C PHE A 147 11.00 1.54 21.53
N ALA A 148 10.08 0.69 21.99
CA ALA A 148 8.87 0.32 21.24
C ALA A 148 7.63 0.31 22.14
N ASN A 149 7.26 1.48 22.66
CA ASN A 149 6.13 1.63 23.58
C ASN A 149 5.31 2.90 23.30
N SER A 150 4.13 2.98 23.90
CA SER A 150 3.17 4.07 23.69
C SER A 150 3.57 5.41 24.35
N GLU A 151 4.53 5.42 25.28
CA GLU A 151 5.02 6.67 25.86
C GLU A 151 5.92 7.39 24.86
N LEU A 152 6.78 6.64 24.18
CA LEU A 152 7.72 7.18 23.19
C LEU A 152 7.07 7.40 21.82
N TYR A 153 6.09 6.55 21.45
CA TYR A 153 5.39 6.57 20.17
C TYR A 153 3.86 6.56 20.35
N PRO A 154 3.26 7.64 20.86
CA PRO A 154 1.84 7.66 21.24
C PRO A 154 0.87 7.48 20.05
N ASN A 155 1.31 7.81 18.84
CA ASN A 155 0.50 7.75 17.61
C ASN A 155 0.84 6.54 16.72
N ALA A 156 1.73 5.65 17.16
CA ALA A 156 2.01 4.43 16.43
C ALA A 156 0.76 3.51 16.39
N VAL A 157 0.50 2.92 15.23
CA VAL A 157 -0.61 1.96 15.05
C VAL A 157 -0.36 0.70 15.86
N GLU A 158 0.90 0.22 15.87
CA GLU A 158 1.31 -0.98 16.58
C GLU A 158 2.67 -0.77 17.25
N HIS A 159 2.86 -1.38 18.41
CA HIS A 159 4.13 -1.45 19.12
C HIS A 159 4.55 -2.91 19.24
N HIS A 160 5.71 -3.24 18.70
CA HIS A 160 6.25 -4.59 18.71
C HIS A 160 7.53 -4.60 19.54
N SER A 161 7.41 -5.01 20.81
CA SER A 161 8.52 -5.21 21.72
C SER A 161 8.69 -6.70 22.00
N CYS A 162 9.38 -7.38 21.11
CA CYS A 162 9.63 -8.83 21.17
C CYS A 162 10.94 -9.15 20.45
N ASP A 163 11.43 -10.38 20.54
CA ASP A 163 12.56 -10.81 19.75
C ASP A 163 12.20 -10.94 18.24
N VAL A 164 13.25 -11.06 17.43
CA VAL A 164 13.11 -11.10 15.96
C VAL A 164 12.36 -12.36 15.51
N GLU A 165 12.61 -13.49 16.14
CA GLU A 165 11.99 -14.77 15.77
C GLU A 165 10.48 -14.71 16.00
N GLU A 166 10.05 -14.26 17.19
CA GLU A 166 8.64 -14.05 17.51
C GLU A 166 7.96 -13.08 16.54
N PHE A 167 8.64 -11.95 16.22
CA PHE A 167 8.11 -10.98 15.27
C PHE A 167 7.90 -11.60 13.89
N VAL A 168 8.91 -12.27 13.35
CA VAL A 168 8.89 -12.88 12.01
C VAL A 168 7.86 -14.01 11.92
N GLU A 169 7.69 -14.81 12.95
CA GLU A 169 6.66 -15.86 13.00
C GLU A 169 5.25 -15.28 13.01
N ARG A 170 5.04 -14.19 13.76
CA ARG A 170 3.74 -13.53 13.86
C ARG A 170 3.36 -12.77 12.58
N GLU A 171 4.33 -12.16 11.93
CA GLU A 171 4.16 -11.36 10.73
C GLU A 171 4.24 -12.23 9.46
N THR A 172 3.13 -12.89 9.15
CA THR A 172 2.99 -13.69 7.92
C THR A 172 3.05 -12.80 6.66
N LYS A 173 3.29 -13.42 5.50
CA LYS A 173 3.31 -12.73 4.19
C LYS A 173 2.12 -11.79 3.96
N THR A 174 0.92 -12.22 4.36
CA THR A 174 -0.32 -11.44 4.23
C THR A 174 -0.38 -10.27 5.19
N LYS A 175 0.17 -10.39 6.39
CA LYS A 175 0.20 -9.31 7.37
C LYS A 175 1.26 -8.27 7.03
N LEU A 176 2.42 -8.70 6.54
CA LEU A 176 3.49 -7.79 6.11
C LEU A 176 3.06 -6.84 4.99
N SER A 177 2.11 -7.25 4.13
CA SER A 177 1.65 -6.42 3.01
C SER A 177 0.96 -5.11 3.43
N ARG A 178 0.51 -4.98 4.71
CA ARG A 178 -0.03 -3.72 5.22
C ARG A 178 1.02 -2.62 5.31
N PHE A 179 2.28 -2.98 5.49
CA PHE A 179 3.39 -2.03 5.46
C PHE A 179 3.75 -1.66 4.02
N SER A 180 3.89 -0.39 3.76
CA SER A 180 4.46 0.10 2.50
C SER A 180 5.98 -0.07 2.48
N ASP A 181 6.62 0.23 3.61
CA ASP A 181 8.06 0.19 3.81
C ASP A 181 8.41 -0.38 5.18
N VAL A 182 9.54 -1.08 5.24
CA VAL A 182 10.21 -1.48 6.48
C VAL A 182 11.58 -0.82 6.50
N LEU A 183 11.86 -0.08 7.57
CA LEU A 183 13.09 0.68 7.75
C LEU A 183 13.93 0.04 8.86
N LEU A 184 15.06 -0.55 8.51
CA LEU A 184 16.00 -1.14 9.45
C LEU A 184 16.96 -0.07 9.95
N LEU A 185 16.75 0.41 11.17
CA LEU A 185 17.41 1.55 11.79
C LEU A 185 18.13 1.18 13.10
N GLY A 186 18.20 -0.11 13.40
CA GLY A 186 18.69 -0.61 14.67
C GLY A 186 20.16 -0.25 14.93
N HIS A 187 20.51 -0.07 16.21
CA HIS A 187 21.88 0.13 16.63
C HIS A 187 22.68 -1.19 16.71
N ASP A 188 21.97 -2.31 16.91
CA ASP A 188 22.55 -3.65 16.90
C ASP A 188 22.42 -4.26 15.51
N TRP A 189 23.56 -4.37 14.85
CA TRP A 189 23.63 -4.89 13.48
C TRP A 189 23.18 -6.36 13.37
N SER A 190 23.28 -7.17 14.44
CA SER A 190 22.85 -8.56 14.42
C SER A 190 21.34 -8.66 14.42
N VAL A 191 20.65 -7.82 15.19
CA VAL A 191 19.18 -7.71 15.19
C VAL A 191 18.67 -7.28 13.82
N ASP A 192 19.27 -6.25 13.21
CA ASP A 192 18.92 -5.78 11.86
C ASP A 192 19.13 -6.87 10.81
N GLN A 193 20.22 -7.64 10.92
CA GLN A 193 20.53 -8.71 9.98
C GLN A 193 19.53 -9.86 10.08
N ASP A 194 19.22 -10.32 11.29
CA ASP A 194 18.28 -11.42 11.50
C ASP A 194 16.88 -11.01 11.08
N LEU A 195 16.46 -9.78 11.38
CA LEU A 195 15.19 -9.23 10.94
C LEU A 195 15.12 -9.13 9.40
N LEU A 196 16.16 -8.60 8.76
CA LEU A 196 16.24 -8.54 7.29
C LEU A 196 16.05 -9.92 6.66
N ILE A 197 16.79 -10.92 7.14
CA ILE A 197 16.72 -12.29 6.63
C ILE A 197 15.32 -12.87 6.81
N GLY A 198 14.74 -12.73 8.01
CA GLY A 198 13.39 -13.21 8.31
C GLY A 198 12.32 -12.56 7.42
N LEU A 199 12.40 -11.25 7.23
CA LEU A 199 11.51 -10.51 6.34
C LEU A 199 11.62 -10.96 4.88
N LEU A 200 12.85 -11.14 4.37
CA LEU A 200 13.08 -11.55 2.99
C LEU A 200 12.61 -12.98 2.72
N LEU A 201 12.75 -13.89 3.69
CA LEU A 201 12.24 -15.26 3.59
C LEU A 201 10.70 -15.32 3.67
N ASN A 202 10.09 -14.41 4.42
CA ASN A 202 8.63 -14.32 4.58
C ASN A 202 7.95 -13.40 3.55
N ARG A 203 8.70 -12.70 2.70
CA ARG A 203 8.14 -11.80 1.70
C ARG A 203 7.36 -12.59 0.65
N SER A 204 6.21 -12.05 0.23
CA SER A 204 5.52 -12.52 -0.97
C SER A 204 6.22 -11.97 -2.22
N ASP A 205 5.88 -12.51 -3.40
CA ASP A 205 6.34 -11.97 -4.69
C ASP A 205 5.77 -10.57 -5.00
N SER A 206 5.02 -9.98 -4.06
CA SER A 206 4.53 -8.61 -4.14
C SER A 206 5.68 -7.61 -3.93
N GLU A 207 5.59 -6.44 -4.54
CA GLU A 207 6.56 -5.35 -4.37
C GLU A 207 6.57 -4.75 -2.94
N ARG A 208 5.61 -5.14 -2.06
CA ARG A 208 5.45 -4.62 -0.70
C ARG A 208 5.62 -5.71 0.37
N PRO A 209 6.19 -5.34 1.54
CA PRO A 209 6.82 -4.04 1.84
C PRO A 209 8.15 -3.85 1.10
N ARG A 210 8.46 -2.62 0.74
CA ARG A 210 9.81 -2.24 0.33
C ARG A 210 10.70 -2.21 1.57
N ILE A 211 11.89 -2.78 1.49
CA ILE A 211 12.80 -2.83 2.64
C ILE A 211 13.96 -1.85 2.39
N GLY A 212 14.30 -1.10 3.42
CA GLY A 212 15.44 -0.21 3.42
C GLY A 212 16.23 -0.30 4.72
N ALA A 213 17.54 -0.11 4.65
CA ALA A 213 18.41 -0.18 5.81
C ALA A 213 19.37 1.01 5.88
N ILE A 214 19.60 1.52 7.08
CA ILE A 214 20.72 2.42 7.35
C ILE A 214 21.98 1.56 7.51
N GLY A 215 23.02 1.89 6.76
CA GLY A 215 24.28 1.18 6.92
C GLY A 215 25.35 1.62 5.96
N SER A 216 26.60 1.43 6.39
CA SER A 216 27.76 1.61 5.52
C SER A 216 27.83 0.49 4.46
N ARG A 217 28.56 0.74 3.37
CA ARG A 217 28.81 -0.29 2.34
C ARG A 217 29.38 -1.59 2.92
N ALA A 218 30.22 -1.50 3.98
CA ALA A 218 30.79 -2.67 4.64
C ALA A 218 29.71 -3.48 5.41
N LYS A 219 28.84 -2.79 6.18
CA LYS A 219 27.69 -3.42 6.87
C LYS A 219 26.78 -4.11 5.85
N TRP A 220 26.46 -3.43 4.77
CA TRP A 220 25.60 -3.97 3.72
C TRP A 220 26.19 -5.22 3.05
N LYS A 221 27.49 -5.23 2.77
CA LYS A 221 28.16 -6.41 2.22
C LYS A 221 28.03 -7.62 3.15
N ALA A 222 28.25 -7.44 4.45
CA ALA A 222 28.09 -8.51 5.44
C ALA A 222 26.65 -9.03 5.49
N PHE A 223 25.65 -8.14 5.40
CA PHE A 223 24.23 -8.51 5.36
C PHE A 223 23.91 -9.36 4.13
N LYS A 224 24.39 -8.96 2.95
CA LYS A 224 24.22 -9.75 1.71
C LYS A 224 24.80 -11.16 1.84
N GLU A 225 26.03 -11.28 2.31
CA GLU A 225 26.70 -12.57 2.48
C GLU A 225 25.93 -13.48 3.46
N ALA A 226 25.49 -12.93 4.59
CA ALA A 226 24.70 -13.67 5.57
C ALA A 226 23.34 -14.12 5.01
N ALA A 227 22.62 -13.24 4.32
CA ALA A 227 21.33 -13.55 3.73
C ALA A 227 21.42 -14.67 2.67
N ILE A 228 22.42 -14.61 1.79
CA ILE A 228 22.69 -15.66 0.80
C ILE A 228 22.98 -17.00 1.50
N SER A 229 23.80 -17.00 2.55
CA SER A 229 24.11 -18.21 3.30
C SER A 229 22.92 -18.87 3.97
N LYS A 230 21.86 -18.10 4.24
CA LYS A 230 20.58 -18.55 4.81
C LYS A 230 19.51 -18.89 3.73
N GLY A 231 19.88 -18.85 2.44
CA GLY A 231 19.02 -19.26 1.34
C GLY A 231 18.10 -18.15 0.80
N VAL A 232 18.34 -16.89 1.15
CA VAL A 232 17.62 -15.75 0.53
C VAL A 232 18.06 -15.61 -0.92
N LEU A 233 17.12 -15.41 -1.83
CA LEU A 233 17.41 -15.20 -3.25
C LEU A 233 18.15 -13.87 -3.46
N GLU A 234 19.15 -13.87 -4.33
CA GLU A 234 19.95 -12.67 -4.64
C GLU A 234 19.07 -11.53 -5.17
N SER A 235 18.08 -11.83 -6.00
CA SER A 235 17.10 -10.84 -6.51
C SER A 235 16.29 -10.18 -5.39
N SER A 236 15.97 -10.90 -4.31
CA SER A 236 15.30 -10.34 -3.14
C SER A 236 16.21 -9.39 -2.36
N ILE A 237 17.48 -9.74 -2.22
CA ILE A 237 18.48 -8.90 -1.55
C ILE A 237 18.75 -7.62 -2.35
N ASP A 238 18.84 -7.72 -3.68
CA ASP A 238 19.08 -6.57 -4.56
C ASP A 238 17.90 -5.58 -4.60
N SER A 239 16.72 -6.01 -4.15
CA SER A 239 15.57 -5.12 -3.98
C SER A 239 15.64 -4.25 -2.72
N VAL A 240 16.56 -4.53 -1.79
CA VAL A 240 16.73 -3.77 -0.54
C VAL A 240 17.56 -2.53 -0.80
N ARG A 241 17.07 -1.39 -0.33
CA ARG A 241 17.75 -0.10 -0.44
C ARG A 241 18.74 0.07 0.73
N CYS A 242 20.01 0.23 0.41
CA CYS A 242 21.04 0.51 1.41
C CYS A 242 22.23 1.25 0.78
N PRO A 243 22.53 2.48 1.24
CA PRO A 243 21.81 3.22 2.27
C PRO A 243 20.40 3.66 1.81
N ILE A 244 19.49 3.85 2.77
CA ILE A 244 18.15 4.43 2.51
C ILE A 244 18.23 5.95 2.51
N GLY A 245 17.28 6.56 1.79
CA GLY A 245 17.12 8.01 1.70
C GLY A 245 17.78 8.61 0.47
N ILE A 246 17.28 9.76 0.06
CA ILE A 246 17.86 10.58 -1.00
C ILE A 246 19.17 11.18 -0.49
N ASP A 247 20.23 11.16 -1.29
CA ASP A 247 21.52 11.75 -0.91
C ASP A 247 21.44 13.29 -0.85
N ILE A 248 21.24 13.80 0.36
CA ILE A 248 21.21 15.22 0.68
C ILE A 248 22.35 15.64 1.61
N GLY A 249 23.29 14.73 1.89
CA GLY A 249 24.35 14.96 2.88
C GLY A 249 23.83 14.97 4.32
N ALA A 250 22.80 14.18 4.64
CA ALA A 250 22.19 14.14 5.96
C ALA A 250 23.15 13.62 7.02
N GLU A 251 23.28 14.34 8.15
CA GLU A 251 24.16 14.00 9.27
C GLU A 251 23.38 13.81 10.59
N SER A 252 22.27 14.55 10.80
CA SER A 252 21.44 14.43 12.00
C SER A 252 20.28 13.45 11.81
N PRO A 253 19.70 12.91 12.91
CA PRO A 253 18.50 12.06 12.84
C PRO A 253 17.34 12.75 12.10
N GLU A 254 17.15 14.05 12.27
CA GLU A 254 16.10 14.83 11.63
C GLU A 254 16.32 14.97 10.12
N GLU A 255 17.56 15.20 9.70
CA GLU A 255 17.94 15.27 8.28
C GLU A 255 17.80 13.89 7.60
N ILE A 256 18.21 12.82 8.31
CA ILE A 256 18.00 11.44 7.87
C ILE A 256 16.50 11.15 7.68
N ALA A 257 15.66 11.59 8.62
CA ALA A 257 14.22 11.40 8.54
C ALA A 257 13.62 12.08 7.29
N ILE A 258 14.05 13.31 6.98
CA ILE A 258 13.62 14.04 5.78
C ILE A 258 14.07 13.29 4.53
N SER A 259 15.33 12.87 4.46
CA SER A 259 15.93 12.14 3.34
C SER A 259 15.16 10.84 3.06
N VAL A 260 14.89 10.04 4.09
CA VAL A 260 14.18 8.76 4.00
C VAL A 260 12.71 8.96 3.60
N CYS A 261 11.99 9.89 4.22
CA CYS A 261 10.59 10.15 3.88
C CYS A 261 10.43 10.73 2.47
N ALA A 262 11.39 11.55 2.01
CA ALA A 262 11.42 12.05 0.65
C ALA A 262 11.61 10.92 -0.37
N GLU A 263 12.51 9.95 -0.10
CA GLU A 263 12.68 8.76 -0.94
C GLU A 263 11.38 7.94 -1.02
N ILE A 264 10.73 7.65 0.11
CA ILE A 264 9.45 6.92 0.14
C ILE A 264 8.39 7.64 -0.69
N MET A 265 8.29 8.97 -0.54
CA MET A 265 7.34 9.78 -1.31
C MET A 265 7.63 9.74 -2.81
N ALA A 266 8.89 9.79 -3.22
CA ALA A 266 9.29 9.68 -4.62
C ALA A 266 8.91 8.31 -5.21
N LEU A 267 9.17 7.24 -4.45
CA LEU A 267 8.81 5.86 -4.84
C LEU A 267 7.30 5.69 -5.01
N ASP A 268 6.49 6.22 -4.09
CA ASP A 268 5.03 6.15 -4.17
C ASP A 268 4.47 6.94 -5.38
N LYS A 269 5.13 8.02 -5.77
CA LYS A 269 4.78 8.80 -6.95
C LYS A 269 5.36 8.23 -8.25
N GLY A 270 6.09 7.13 -8.18
CA GLY A 270 6.76 6.52 -9.35
C GLY A 270 7.88 7.37 -9.93
N ILE A 271 8.40 8.33 -9.16
CA ILE A 271 9.57 9.12 -9.51
C ILE A 271 10.80 8.24 -9.27
N ARG A 272 11.51 7.90 -10.33
CA ARG A 272 12.79 7.18 -10.24
C ARG A 272 13.89 8.21 -10.38
N GLU A 273 14.88 8.16 -9.51
CA GLU A 273 16.14 8.86 -9.70
C GLU A 273 16.94 8.25 -10.86
#